data_2dd1d251049dd061d5f95c320ffa18e1
#
_entry.id   2dd1d251049dd061d5f95c320ffa18e1
#
_cell.length_a   1.000
_cell.length_b   1.000
_cell.length_c   1.000
_cell.angle_alpha   90.00
_cell.angle_beta   90.00
_cell.angle_gamma   90.00
#
_symmetry.space_group_name_H-M   'P 1'
#
loop_
_entity.id
_entity.type
_entity.pdbx_description
1 polymer ?
#
loop_
_entity_poly.entity_id
_entity_poly.type
_entity_poly.pdbx_seq_one_letter_code
_entity_poly.pdbx_strand_id
1 'polypeptide(L)'
;MKRNIIAFCIFCLCTGSLAACNDFDNPAIPYDEAPEVTPAPTPPAIDPSWNLVQMPDEGGQNPRVFVYKDKKYDALFTRTLGWNGGDGVLTTALPGGHVFWSFNDSFYGVVDGKTRARGSCSFPRNSLMIQKGATIASGQESDDDLVWLADYVQTDNPSGERYYQARTHIRHPKASLSDAEIQKGEIDQDYCYWAGDAVVYDDPAHGKILQMLWTGVEPGSLKNIDGCLREYSLEGEPGDGQYMSVLSTDYNFKSDGLGYGSTMFEDTEGGHIYLYTTKQVNLVSRVLVARTETLDLGSPWSYYIRDLSGDYHWQSSVPSNEEMERSYITAESGSMPWVFEKDGVYYMCMEAFPFGRDIYLFRSQTPYGPFTDRTLLFTLPATLDKLGSPYHQRWYMINLHPALSRQGELVFSTNSDPANFWDNFNRVGSADFYRPYFFRVYNWEHVYDSDDDSGTGTEE
;
A
#
# COMPACT_ATOMS: atom_id res chain seq x y z
N MET A 1 -12.46 -31.26 16.93
CA MET A 1 -12.50 -31.75 15.55
C MET A 1 -11.36 -31.14 14.78
N LYS A 2 -10.41 -31.93 14.29
CA LYS A 2 -9.28 -31.42 13.50
C LYS A 2 -9.76 -31.13 12.08
N ARG A 3 -9.73 -29.87 11.64
CA ARG A 3 -9.89 -29.49 10.24
C ARG A 3 -8.52 -29.20 9.65
N ASN A 4 -8.17 -29.99 8.66
CA ASN A 4 -6.93 -29.86 7.89
C ASN A 4 -6.99 -28.60 7.02
N ILE A 5 -6.08 -27.68 7.26
CA ILE A 5 -5.80 -26.59 6.33
C ILE A 5 -4.68 -27.08 5.43
N ILE A 6 -4.99 -27.28 4.16
CA ILE A 6 -4.02 -27.66 3.12
C ILE A 6 -3.33 -26.38 2.67
N ALA A 7 -2.06 -26.23 3.02
CA ALA A 7 -1.19 -25.23 2.46
C ALA A 7 -0.71 -25.69 1.08
N PHE A 8 -1.05 -24.97 0.02
CA PHE A 8 -0.49 -25.17 -1.31
C PHE A 8 0.91 -24.54 -1.38
N CYS A 9 1.95 -25.34 -1.27
CA CYS A 9 3.29 -24.98 -1.68
C CYS A 9 3.49 -25.36 -3.14
N ILE A 10 3.61 -24.38 -4.03
CA ILE A 10 4.07 -24.61 -5.39
C ILE A 10 5.58 -24.45 -5.42
N PHE A 11 6.29 -25.58 -5.56
CA PHE A 11 7.71 -25.61 -5.90
C PHE A 11 7.85 -25.55 -7.43
N CYS A 12 8.46 -24.50 -7.95
CA CYS A 12 8.97 -24.49 -9.32
C CYS A 12 10.47 -24.76 -9.31
N LEU A 13 10.86 -25.91 -9.79
CA LEU A 13 12.22 -26.26 -10.19
C LEU A 13 12.47 -25.72 -11.61
N CYS A 14 13.30 -24.74 -11.76
CA CYS A 14 13.86 -24.35 -13.05
C CYS A 14 15.27 -24.92 -13.17
N THR A 15 15.43 -25.94 -14.03
CA THR A 15 16.74 -26.42 -14.48
C THR A 15 17.26 -25.53 -15.60
N GLY A 16 18.38 -24.86 -15.34
CA GLY A 16 19.04 -24.00 -16.31
C GLY A 16 19.78 -24.78 -17.40
N SER A 17 19.65 -24.30 -18.62
CA SER A 17 20.51 -24.67 -19.74
C SER A 17 21.58 -23.63 -19.91
N LEU A 18 22.84 -24.02 -19.75
CA LEU A 18 24.01 -23.22 -20.10
C LEU A 18 24.18 -23.27 -21.63
N ALA A 19 24.02 -22.14 -22.30
CA ALA A 19 24.49 -21.98 -23.68
C ALA A 19 25.81 -21.22 -23.66
N ALA A 20 26.84 -21.82 -24.22
CA ALA A 20 28.15 -21.21 -24.39
C ALA A 20 28.09 -20.12 -25.45
N CYS A 21 28.56 -18.92 -25.12
CA CYS A 21 28.81 -17.86 -26.09
C CYS A 21 30.25 -18.00 -26.63
N ASN A 22 30.35 -18.01 -27.95
CA ASN A 22 31.60 -17.96 -28.68
C ASN A 22 32.19 -16.54 -28.68
N ASP A 23 33.49 -16.46 -28.57
CA ASP A 23 34.29 -15.26 -28.72
C ASP A 23 34.06 -14.63 -30.09
N PHE A 24 33.64 -13.36 -30.08
CA PHE A 24 33.81 -12.48 -31.24
C PHE A 24 34.94 -11.51 -30.95
N ASP A 25 35.99 -11.58 -31.79
CA ASP A 25 37.05 -10.60 -31.84
C ASP A 25 36.49 -9.21 -32.09
N ASN A 26 36.53 -8.35 -31.10
CA ASN A 26 36.18 -6.93 -31.22
C ASN A 26 37.44 -6.14 -31.56
N PRO A 27 37.51 -5.40 -32.69
CA PRO A 27 38.66 -4.57 -33.00
C PRO A 27 38.80 -3.50 -31.92
N ALA A 28 40.03 -3.33 -31.45
CA ALA A 28 40.38 -2.39 -30.41
C ALA A 28 39.89 -0.98 -30.74
N ILE A 29 38.98 -0.46 -29.92
CA ILE A 29 38.56 0.94 -29.94
C ILE A 29 39.75 1.75 -29.41
N PRO A 30 40.17 2.85 -30.08
CA PRO A 30 41.27 3.68 -29.58
C PRO A 30 40.94 4.22 -28.21
N TYR A 31 41.81 4.00 -27.26
CA TYR A 31 41.78 4.65 -25.96
C TYR A 31 42.17 6.12 -26.13
N ASP A 32 41.19 6.98 -26.34
CA ASP A 32 41.35 8.41 -26.13
C ASP A 32 40.02 8.97 -25.65
N GLU A 33 40.05 9.50 -24.46
CA GLU A 33 39.07 10.07 -23.57
C GLU A 33 38.60 9.07 -22.49
N ALA A 34 39.12 9.27 -21.30
CA ALA A 34 38.56 8.67 -20.10
C ALA A 34 37.09 9.10 -20.02
N PRO A 35 36.14 8.18 -19.81
CA PRO A 35 34.75 8.57 -19.67
C PRO A 35 34.64 9.63 -18.57
N GLU A 36 34.00 10.74 -18.90
CA GLU A 36 33.70 11.79 -17.93
C GLU A 36 32.96 11.14 -16.76
N VAL A 37 33.57 11.11 -15.62
CA VAL A 37 32.99 10.48 -14.42
C VAL A 37 31.87 11.40 -13.97
N THR A 38 30.64 11.03 -14.26
CA THR A 38 29.48 11.71 -13.70
C THR A 38 29.64 11.79 -12.19
N PRO A 39 29.62 12.97 -11.57
CA PRO A 39 29.75 13.08 -10.12
C PRO A 39 28.71 12.19 -9.43
N ALA A 40 29.15 11.42 -8.44
CA ALA A 40 28.23 10.63 -7.65
C ALA A 40 27.16 11.57 -7.06
N PRO A 41 25.88 11.18 -7.09
CA PRO A 41 24.81 12.00 -6.53
C PRO A 41 25.09 12.28 -5.05
N THR A 42 24.81 13.51 -4.61
CA THR A 42 25.02 13.92 -3.22
C THR A 42 23.76 13.64 -2.41
N PRO A 43 23.87 13.00 -1.23
CA PRO A 43 22.72 12.83 -0.36
C PRO A 43 22.08 14.17 0.00
N PRO A 44 20.74 14.24 0.09
CA PRO A 44 20.06 15.46 0.52
C PRO A 44 20.45 15.81 1.96
N ALA A 45 20.39 17.10 2.30
CA ALA A 45 20.51 17.54 3.68
C ALA A 45 19.24 17.13 4.44
N ILE A 46 19.36 16.22 5.39
CA ILE A 46 18.26 15.72 6.21
C ILE A 46 18.34 16.35 7.60
N ASP A 47 17.20 16.86 8.08
CA ASP A 47 17.07 17.31 9.46
C ASP A 47 17.30 16.14 10.42
N PRO A 48 18.29 16.19 11.32
CA PRO A 48 18.55 15.11 12.26
C PRO A 48 17.36 14.76 13.17
N SER A 49 16.45 15.71 13.40
CA SER A 49 15.24 15.48 14.23
C SER A 49 14.23 14.50 13.57
N TRP A 50 14.33 14.28 12.28
CA TRP A 50 13.48 13.33 11.56
C TRP A 50 13.80 11.87 11.86
N ASN A 51 14.97 11.60 12.46
CA ASN A 51 15.38 10.26 12.85
C ASN A 51 15.39 9.25 11.68
N LEU A 52 15.98 9.66 10.57
CA LEU A 52 16.15 8.82 9.39
C LEU A 52 17.49 8.10 9.44
N VAL A 53 17.50 6.81 9.12
CA VAL A 53 18.70 5.99 9.06
C VAL A 53 18.87 5.47 7.64
N GLN A 54 19.99 5.84 7.00
CA GLN A 54 20.26 5.39 5.64
C GLN A 54 20.26 3.86 5.57
N MET A 55 19.58 3.33 4.58
CA MET A 55 19.58 1.90 4.31
C MET A 55 20.94 1.46 3.79
N PRO A 56 21.47 0.32 4.26
CA PRO A 56 22.64 -0.28 3.64
C PRO A 56 22.31 -0.69 2.20
N ASP A 57 23.25 -0.43 1.30
CA ASP A 57 23.16 -0.95 -0.06
C ASP A 57 23.40 -2.47 -0.03
N GLU A 58 22.38 -3.23 -0.34
CA GLU A 58 22.46 -4.70 -0.48
C GLU A 58 22.63 -5.12 -1.95
N GLY A 59 23.05 -4.20 -2.82
CA GLY A 59 23.26 -4.44 -4.26
C GLY A 59 21.99 -4.35 -5.10
N GLY A 60 20.95 -3.69 -4.56
CA GLY A 60 19.66 -3.55 -5.23
C GLY A 60 19.09 -2.14 -5.16
N GLN A 61 19.88 -1.11 -4.93
CA GLN A 61 19.41 0.27 -5.02
C GLN A 61 19.80 0.88 -6.36
N ASN A 62 18.94 1.74 -6.89
CA ASN A 62 19.33 2.60 -7.98
C ASN A 62 20.46 3.53 -7.47
N PRO A 63 21.60 3.65 -8.17
CA PRO A 63 22.74 4.45 -7.69
C PRO A 63 22.46 5.94 -7.56
N ARG A 64 21.33 6.41 -8.09
CA ARG A 64 20.91 7.81 -8.08
C ARG A 64 19.99 8.16 -6.92
N VAL A 65 19.47 7.18 -6.17
CA VAL A 65 18.52 7.40 -5.07
C VAL A 65 19.17 7.18 -3.71
N PHE A 66 18.59 7.82 -2.69
CA PHE A 66 18.98 7.64 -1.30
C PHE A 66 17.77 7.13 -0.52
N VAL A 67 17.90 5.95 0.06
CA VAL A 67 16.83 5.29 0.80
C VAL A 67 17.13 5.31 2.27
N TYR A 68 16.15 5.79 3.05
CA TYR A 68 16.25 5.88 4.50
C TYR A 68 15.11 5.11 5.16
N LYS A 69 15.42 4.40 6.23
CA LYS A 69 14.43 3.88 7.15
C LYS A 69 13.93 5.00 8.05
N ASP A 70 12.61 5.18 8.14
CA ASP A 70 11.98 6.18 9.01
C ASP A 70 11.72 5.58 10.40
N LYS A 71 12.64 5.83 11.32
CA LYS A 71 12.56 5.34 12.70
C LYS A 71 11.43 5.95 13.50
N LYS A 72 10.98 7.16 13.14
CA LYS A 72 9.90 7.83 13.83
C LYS A 72 8.55 7.17 13.52
N TYR A 73 8.24 6.97 12.24
CA TYR A 73 7.04 6.25 11.85
C TYR A 73 7.08 4.78 12.28
N ASP A 74 8.23 4.11 12.18
CA ASP A 74 8.38 2.77 12.74
C ASP A 74 8.02 2.73 14.24
N ALA A 75 8.41 3.76 15.02
CA ALA A 75 8.10 3.87 16.43
C ALA A 75 6.61 4.11 16.69
N LEU A 76 5.93 4.97 15.90
CA LEU A 76 4.49 5.22 16.02
C LEU A 76 3.66 3.94 15.85
N PHE A 77 4.12 3.02 15.01
CA PHE A 77 3.48 1.73 14.76
C PHE A 77 4.09 0.56 15.56
N THR A 78 5.04 0.84 16.48
CA THR A 78 5.62 -0.15 17.41
C THR A 78 4.92 -0.05 18.77
N ARG A 79 3.66 -0.42 18.81
CA ARG A 79 2.77 -0.19 19.96
C ARG A 79 2.77 -1.37 20.93
N THR A 80 2.47 -1.08 22.22
CA THR A 80 2.33 -2.09 23.27
C THR A 80 0.89 -2.26 23.75
N LEU A 81 0.00 -1.35 23.37
CA LEU A 81 -1.41 -1.36 23.75
C LEU A 81 -2.29 -0.89 22.60
N GLY A 82 -3.47 -1.46 22.49
CA GLY A 82 -4.42 -1.17 21.42
C GLY A 82 -4.00 -1.80 20.09
N TRP A 83 -4.11 -1.08 18.98
CA TRP A 83 -3.61 -1.55 17.69
C TRP A 83 -2.10 -1.82 17.77
N ASN A 84 -1.66 -2.98 17.34
CA ASN A 84 -0.26 -3.38 17.42
C ASN A 84 0.22 -4.22 16.22
N GLY A 85 -0.57 -4.24 15.17
CA GLY A 85 -0.26 -4.85 13.87
C GLY A 85 -1.44 -4.77 12.94
N GLY A 86 -1.17 -4.72 11.65
CA GLY A 86 -2.17 -4.68 10.59
C GLY A 86 -1.52 -4.50 9.24
N ASP A 87 -2.23 -4.86 8.19
CA ASP A 87 -1.81 -4.69 6.80
C ASP A 87 -2.76 -3.77 6.01
N GLY A 88 -2.57 -3.67 4.70
CA GLY A 88 -3.38 -2.79 3.86
C GLY A 88 -3.24 -1.31 4.24
N VAL A 89 -2.08 -0.87 4.65
CA VAL A 89 -1.80 0.46 5.21
C VAL A 89 -1.93 1.54 4.15
N LEU A 90 -3.13 2.08 3.96
CA LEU A 90 -3.42 3.13 2.98
C LEU A 90 -3.55 4.48 3.66
N THR A 91 -3.25 5.55 2.94
CA THR A 91 -3.37 6.91 3.45
C THR A 91 -4.01 7.84 2.46
N THR A 92 -4.89 8.74 2.96
CA THR A 92 -5.51 9.80 2.17
C THR A 92 -5.31 11.13 2.87
N ALA A 93 -4.90 12.15 2.11
CA ALA A 93 -4.80 13.51 2.64
C ALA A 93 -6.20 14.07 2.98
N LEU A 94 -6.33 14.65 4.16
CA LEU A 94 -7.57 15.28 4.62
C LEU A 94 -7.42 16.80 4.73
N PRO A 95 -8.53 17.54 4.72
CA PRO A 95 -8.54 18.98 5.04
C PRO A 95 -7.83 19.26 6.37
N GLY A 96 -7.23 20.43 6.49
CA GLY A 96 -6.48 20.82 7.69
C GLY A 96 -5.09 20.18 7.81
N GLY A 97 -4.64 19.48 6.75
CA GLY A 97 -3.35 18.78 6.75
C GLY A 97 -3.35 17.47 7.53
N HIS A 98 -4.52 16.99 7.93
CA HIS A 98 -4.66 15.68 8.55
C HIS A 98 -4.48 14.55 7.53
N VAL A 99 -4.23 13.34 8.03
CA VAL A 99 -4.12 12.15 7.19
C VAL A 99 -5.04 11.06 7.73
N PHE A 100 -5.88 10.56 6.85
CA PHE A 100 -6.67 9.36 7.10
C PHE A 100 -5.81 8.12 6.83
N TRP A 101 -5.96 7.11 7.70
CA TRP A 101 -5.31 5.82 7.59
C TRP A 101 -6.35 4.73 7.63
N SER A 102 -6.26 3.78 6.71
CA SER A 102 -7.02 2.55 6.75
C SER A 102 -6.11 1.33 6.78
N PHE A 103 -6.59 0.31 7.46
CA PHE A 103 -5.90 -0.96 7.63
C PHE A 103 -6.89 -2.08 7.34
N ASN A 104 -6.39 -3.17 6.77
CA ASN A 104 -7.13 -4.41 6.67
C ASN A 104 -7.05 -5.19 8.00
N ASP A 105 -6.78 -6.48 7.93
CA ASP A 105 -6.68 -7.34 9.11
C ASP A 105 -5.74 -6.71 10.15
N SER A 106 -6.23 -6.55 11.37
CA SER A 106 -5.53 -5.82 12.42
C SER A 106 -5.51 -6.59 13.74
N PHE A 107 -4.46 -6.40 14.54
CA PHE A 107 -4.35 -6.92 15.88
C PHE A 107 -4.56 -5.80 16.90
N TYR A 108 -5.50 -6.00 17.81
CA TYR A 108 -5.74 -5.13 18.97
C TYR A 108 -5.58 -5.91 20.27
N GLY A 109 -4.69 -5.46 21.12
CA GLY A 109 -4.43 -6.14 22.39
C GLY A 109 -3.21 -5.57 23.09
N VAL A 110 -2.51 -6.45 23.83
CA VAL A 110 -1.33 -6.11 24.62
C VAL A 110 -0.10 -6.83 24.06
N VAL A 111 0.99 -6.08 23.96
CA VAL A 111 2.32 -6.57 23.57
C VAL A 111 3.27 -6.36 24.74
N ASP A 112 4.04 -7.37 25.09
CA ASP A 112 5.07 -7.23 26.12
C ASP A 112 6.15 -6.22 25.69
N GLY A 113 6.33 -5.16 26.46
CA GLY A 113 7.21 -4.04 26.09
C GLY A 113 8.71 -4.40 26.07
N LYS A 114 9.12 -5.51 26.71
CA LYS A 114 10.52 -5.93 26.74
C LYS A 114 10.85 -6.94 25.67
N THR A 115 9.98 -7.92 25.50
CA THR A 115 10.21 -9.04 24.58
C THR A 115 9.57 -8.83 23.22
N ARG A 116 8.67 -7.86 23.08
CA ARG A 116 7.84 -7.67 21.89
C ARG A 116 6.99 -8.90 21.56
N ALA A 117 6.66 -9.72 22.55
CA ALA A 117 5.75 -10.83 22.37
C ALA A 117 4.31 -10.30 22.32
N ARG A 118 3.59 -10.59 21.24
CA ARG A 118 2.16 -10.33 21.09
C ARG A 118 1.40 -11.42 21.81
N GLY A 119 0.60 -11.03 22.80
CA GLY A 119 -0.30 -11.94 23.53
C GLY A 119 -1.60 -12.19 22.78
N SER A 120 -2.65 -12.49 23.51
CA SER A 120 -4.00 -12.60 22.96
C SER A 120 -4.46 -11.23 22.44
N CYS A 121 -4.99 -11.22 21.23
CA CYS A 121 -5.48 -10.02 20.56
C CYS A 121 -6.87 -10.28 19.96
N SER A 122 -7.70 -9.26 19.88
CA SER A 122 -8.80 -9.24 18.93
C SER A 122 -8.25 -9.07 17.50
N PHE A 123 -9.02 -9.54 16.53
CA PHE A 123 -8.61 -9.55 15.13
C PHE A 123 -9.69 -8.94 14.24
N PRO A 124 -9.94 -7.63 14.36
CA PRO A 124 -10.83 -6.93 13.44
C PRO A 124 -10.30 -7.04 12.00
N ARG A 125 -11.22 -7.23 11.06
CA ARG A 125 -10.91 -7.42 9.63
C ARG A 125 -10.62 -6.11 8.91
N ASN A 126 -10.84 -4.99 9.57
CA ASN A 126 -10.44 -3.66 9.14
C ASN A 126 -10.47 -2.69 10.32
N SER A 127 -9.66 -1.65 10.24
CA SER A 127 -9.59 -0.59 11.24
C SER A 127 -9.18 0.74 10.60
N LEU A 128 -9.49 1.84 11.26
CA LEU A 128 -9.25 3.19 10.77
C LEU A 128 -8.57 4.05 11.83
N MET A 129 -7.81 5.06 11.37
CA MET A 129 -7.13 6.04 12.22
C MET A 129 -7.05 7.39 11.50
N ILE A 130 -7.06 8.48 12.26
CA ILE A 130 -6.71 9.81 11.78
C ILE A 130 -5.41 10.24 12.43
N GLN A 131 -4.47 10.75 11.64
CA GLN A 131 -3.29 11.43 12.11
C GLN A 131 -3.49 12.93 11.97
N LYS A 132 -3.31 13.67 13.05
CA LYS A 132 -3.41 15.15 13.05
C LYS A 132 -2.19 15.73 12.33
N GLY A 133 -2.43 16.67 11.42
CA GLY A 133 -1.43 17.13 10.48
C GLY A 133 -0.43 18.16 10.98
N ALA A 134 -0.67 18.78 12.17
CA ALA A 134 0.12 19.91 12.65
C ALA A 134 1.64 19.64 12.75
N THR A 135 2.05 18.38 12.85
CA THR A 135 3.43 17.96 13.10
C THR A 135 4.09 17.22 11.94
N ILE A 136 3.33 16.84 10.91
CA ILE A 136 3.85 16.01 9.79
C ILE A 136 4.97 16.73 9.05
N ALA A 137 4.76 17.98 8.66
CA ALA A 137 5.75 18.76 7.89
C ALA A 137 7.03 19.05 8.68
N SER A 138 6.93 19.19 10.01
CA SER A 138 8.07 19.42 10.90
C SER A 138 8.78 18.14 11.34
N GLY A 139 8.18 16.97 11.09
CA GLY A 139 8.68 15.67 11.55
C GLY A 139 8.64 15.51 13.07
N GLN A 140 7.68 16.16 13.73
CA GLN A 140 7.50 16.11 15.20
C GLN A 140 6.31 15.23 15.60
N GLU A 141 5.91 14.30 14.74
CA GLU A 141 4.78 13.39 14.97
C GLU A 141 4.95 12.57 16.25
N SER A 142 3.85 12.40 16.96
CA SER A 142 3.79 11.65 18.21
C SER A 142 2.54 10.77 18.28
N ASP A 143 2.48 9.88 19.28
CA ASP A 143 1.30 9.04 19.53
C ASP A 143 0.05 9.88 19.87
N ASP A 144 0.22 11.06 20.45
CA ASP A 144 -0.87 11.99 20.78
C ASP A 144 -1.54 12.60 19.52
N ASP A 145 -0.88 12.51 18.38
CA ASP A 145 -1.42 12.96 17.10
C ASP A 145 -2.33 11.92 16.44
N LEU A 146 -2.39 10.69 16.98
CA LEU A 146 -3.12 9.57 16.42
C LEU A 146 -4.48 9.39 17.08
N VAL A 147 -5.55 9.51 16.31
CA VAL A 147 -6.93 9.24 16.75
C VAL A 147 -7.39 7.91 16.15
N TRP A 148 -7.33 6.85 16.95
CA TRP A 148 -7.80 5.53 16.56
C TRP A 148 -9.32 5.47 16.60
N LEU A 149 -9.95 5.09 15.47
CA LEU A 149 -11.40 4.98 15.33
C LEU A 149 -11.85 3.54 15.67
N ALA A 150 -11.46 3.07 16.85
CA ALA A 150 -11.78 1.72 17.29
C ALA A 150 -13.09 1.68 18.08
N ASP A 151 -14.00 0.79 17.67
CA ASP A 151 -15.20 0.46 18.44
C ASP A 151 -14.88 -0.72 19.35
N TYR A 152 -14.86 -0.49 20.65
CA TYR A 152 -14.51 -1.49 21.64
C TYR A 152 -15.73 -2.16 22.24
N VAL A 153 -15.67 -3.48 22.31
CA VAL A 153 -16.64 -4.31 23.02
C VAL A 153 -15.98 -4.87 24.28
N GLN A 154 -16.65 -4.68 25.41
CA GLN A 154 -16.21 -5.32 26.65
C GLN A 154 -16.55 -6.80 26.62
N THR A 155 -15.56 -7.65 26.86
CA THR A 155 -15.71 -9.11 26.95
C THR A 155 -15.18 -9.62 28.27
N ASP A 156 -15.64 -10.79 28.69
CA ASP A 156 -15.10 -11.53 29.82
C ASP A 156 -14.23 -12.67 29.29
N ASN A 157 -12.99 -12.76 29.72
CA ASN A 157 -12.14 -13.88 29.35
C ASN A 157 -12.44 -15.11 30.21
N PRO A 158 -11.94 -16.32 29.87
CA PRO A 158 -12.14 -17.52 30.68
C PRO A 158 -11.59 -17.45 32.11
N SER A 159 -10.68 -16.53 32.40
CA SER A 159 -10.14 -16.28 33.75
C SER A 159 -11.01 -15.33 34.56
N GLY A 160 -12.11 -14.80 34.00
CA GLY A 160 -13.01 -13.86 34.66
C GLY A 160 -12.52 -12.40 34.62
N GLU A 161 -11.41 -12.11 33.96
CA GLU A 161 -10.94 -10.75 33.76
C GLU A 161 -11.71 -10.10 32.60
N ARG A 162 -12.08 -8.84 32.77
CA ARG A 162 -12.70 -8.03 31.72
C ARG A 162 -11.65 -7.39 30.88
N TYR A 163 -11.81 -7.47 29.56
CA TYR A 163 -10.99 -6.75 28.61
C TYR A 163 -11.83 -6.19 27.46
N TYR A 164 -11.25 -5.26 26.73
CA TYR A 164 -11.88 -4.65 25.58
C TYR A 164 -11.35 -5.29 24.30
N GLN A 165 -12.29 -5.69 23.45
CA GLN A 165 -12.00 -6.25 22.15
C GLN A 165 -12.42 -5.22 21.08
N ALA A 166 -11.52 -4.90 20.15
CA ALA A 166 -11.87 -4.05 19.03
C ALA A 166 -12.73 -4.80 18.02
N ARG A 167 -13.76 -4.12 17.50
CA ARG A 167 -14.61 -4.61 16.43
C ARG A 167 -14.01 -4.29 15.07
N THR A 168 -14.39 -5.09 14.08
CA THR A 168 -14.29 -4.73 12.66
C THR A 168 -15.09 -3.46 12.40
N HIS A 169 -14.45 -2.43 11.82
CA HIS A 169 -15.06 -1.12 11.60
C HIS A 169 -16.26 -1.18 10.65
N ILE A 170 -16.11 -1.90 9.54
CA ILE A 170 -17.21 -2.21 8.63
C ILE A 170 -17.32 -3.71 8.45
N ARG A 171 -18.47 -4.26 8.80
CA ARG A 171 -18.76 -5.69 8.65
C ARG A 171 -19.46 -5.96 7.33
N HIS A 172 -19.06 -7.05 6.68
CA HIS A 172 -19.73 -7.52 5.49
C HIS A 172 -21.15 -8.01 5.83
N PRO A 173 -22.20 -7.72 5.02
CA PRO A 173 -23.57 -8.18 5.31
C PRO A 173 -23.74 -9.70 5.40
N LYS A 174 -22.84 -10.46 4.75
CA LYS A 174 -22.81 -11.93 4.82
C LYS A 174 -22.01 -12.47 6.00
N ALA A 175 -21.39 -11.62 6.82
CA ALA A 175 -20.64 -12.08 8.01
C ALA A 175 -21.59 -12.81 8.97
N SER A 176 -21.20 -14.00 9.43
CA SER A 176 -22.09 -14.92 10.15
C SER A 176 -22.26 -14.58 11.63
N LEU A 177 -21.29 -13.86 12.22
CA LEU A 177 -21.34 -13.51 13.63
C LEU A 177 -22.35 -12.39 13.90
N SER A 178 -23.26 -12.65 14.83
CA SER A 178 -24.12 -11.62 15.41
C SER A 178 -23.33 -10.70 16.35
N ASP A 179 -23.86 -9.50 16.61
CA ASP A 179 -23.28 -8.60 17.62
C ASP A 179 -23.17 -9.26 19.01
N ALA A 180 -24.10 -10.15 19.35
CA ALA A 180 -24.08 -10.88 20.63
C ALA A 180 -22.93 -11.88 20.70
N GLU A 181 -22.53 -12.50 19.59
CA GLU A 181 -21.39 -13.40 19.51
C GLU A 181 -20.09 -12.63 19.61
N ILE A 182 -19.98 -11.50 18.89
CA ILE A 182 -18.83 -10.59 18.99
C ILE A 182 -18.67 -10.08 20.43
N GLN A 183 -19.77 -9.74 21.11
CA GLN A 183 -19.74 -9.32 22.51
C GLN A 183 -19.24 -10.41 23.46
N LYS A 184 -19.31 -11.68 23.06
CA LYS A 184 -18.74 -12.81 23.81
C LYS A 184 -17.25 -13.06 23.48
N GLY A 185 -16.67 -12.29 22.59
CA GLY A 185 -15.28 -12.43 22.20
C GLY A 185 -15.04 -13.34 20.99
N GLU A 186 -16.08 -13.69 20.24
CA GLU A 186 -15.92 -14.41 18.98
C GLU A 186 -15.39 -13.47 17.89
N ILE A 187 -14.48 -13.98 17.07
CA ILE A 187 -13.78 -13.19 16.06
C ILE A 187 -14.48 -13.34 14.71
N ASP A 188 -14.64 -12.21 14.02
CA ASP A 188 -15.16 -12.13 12.66
C ASP A 188 -14.17 -12.79 11.69
N GLN A 189 -14.35 -14.06 11.37
CA GLN A 189 -13.45 -14.82 10.47
C GLN A 189 -14.08 -15.17 9.12
N ASP A 190 -15.32 -14.76 8.92
CA ASP A 190 -16.06 -15.05 7.70
C ASP A 190 -15.85 -13.97 6.63
N TYR A 191 -16.89 -13.72 5.81
CA TYR A 191 -16.89 -12.64 4.84
C TYR A 191 -16.50 -11.33 5.49
N CYS A 192 -15.59 -10.60 4.86
CA CYS A 192 -15.13 -9.33 5.37
C CYS A 192 -14.95 -8.30 4.25
N TYR A 193 -14.76 -7.05 4.63
CA TYR A 193 -14.30 -6.01 3.74
C TYR A 193 -12.83 -5.70 4.01
N TRP A 194 -12.06 -5.65 2.94
CA TRP A 194 -10.74 -5.03 2.95
C TRP A 194 -10.83 -3.61 2.42
N ALA A 195 -10.02 -2.74 3.00
CA ALA A 195 -9.91 -1.35 2.62
C ALA A 195 -9.40 -1.22 1.18
N GLY A 196 -10.13 -0.48 0.35
CA GLY A 196 -9.62 0.17 -0.82
C GLY A 196 -9.11 1.57 -0.47
N ASP A 197 -8.74 2.32 -1.47
CA ASP A 197 -8.30 3.70 -1.30
C ASP A 197 -9.50 4.64 -1.07
N ALA A 198 -9.21 5.89 -0.70
CA ALA A 198 -10.23 6.88 -0.38
C ALA A 198 -9.87 8.25 -0.98
N VAL A 199 -10.88 9.08 -1.20
CA VAL A 199 -10.75 10.44 -1.71
C VAL A 199 -11.60 11.41 -0.91
N VAL A 200 -11.20 12.68 -0.88
CA VAL A 200 -12.01 13.76 -0.32
C VAL A 200 -12.86 14.35 -1.43
N TYR A 201 -14.17 14.33 -1.24
CA TYR A 201 -15.15 14.85 -2.19
C TYR A 201 -15.87 16.07 -1.62
N ASP A 202 -16.09 17.09 -2.46
CA ASP A 202 -16.90 18.26 -2.12
C ASP A 202 -18.38 17.96 -2.40
N ASP A 203 -19.06 17.35 -1.42
CA ASP A 203 -20.48 17.00 -1.53
C ASP A 203 -21.39 18.22 -1.41
N PRO A 204 -22.35 18.41 -2.33
CA PRO A 204 -23.22 19.59 -2.31
C PRO A 204 -24.11 19.73 -1.04
N ALA A 205 -24.39 18.62 -0.35
CA ALA A 205 -25.27 18.61 0.82
C ALA A 205 -24.49 18.66 2.15
N HIS A 206 -23.29 18.08 2.18
CA HIS A 206 -22.52 17.85 3.41
C HIS A 206 -21.15 18.57 3.44
N GLY A 207 -20.79 19.30 2.36
CA GLY A 207 -19.47 19.88 2.24
C GLY A 207 -18.39 18.82 1.97
N LYS A 208 -17.21 18.99 2.58
CA LYS A 208 -16.15 17.96 2.40
C LYS A 208 -16.47 16.69 3.14
N ILE A 209 -16.48 15.59 2.39
CA ILE A 209 -16.68 14.22 2.92
C ILE A 209 -15.52 13.34 2.48
N LEU A 210 -15.31 12.24 3.17
CA LEU A 210 -14.41 11.18 2.73
C LEU A 210 -15.23 10.06 2.09
N GLN A 211 -14.99 9.78 0.82
CA GLN A 211 -15.52 8.61 0.13
C GLN A 211 -14.47 7.51 0.12
N MET A 212 -14.86 6.31 0.55
CA MET A 212 -13.95 5.17 0.68
C MET A 212 -14.54 3.93 0.04
N LEU A 213 -13.73 3.26 -0.78
CA LEU A 213 -14.07 1.95 -1.35
C LEU A 213 -13.66 0.82 -0.40
N TRP A 214 -14.47 -0.23 -0.43
CA TRP A 214 -14.23 -1.46 0.30
C TRP A 214 -14.41 -2.64 -0.64
N THR A 215 -13.50 -3.60 -0.58
CA THR A 215 -13.56 -4.82 -1.38
C THR A 215 -14.06 -5.97 -0.50
N GLY A 216 -15.19 -6.55 -0.85
CA GLY A 216 -15.72 -7.73 -0.18
C GLY A 216 -14.91 -8.97 -0.52
N VAL A 217 -14.55 -9.74 0.50
CA VAL A 217 -13.66 -10.90 0.40
C VAL A 217 -14.33 -12.15 0.95
N GLU A 218 -14.25 -13.24 0.17
CA GLU A 218 -14.75 -14.55 0.58
C GLU A 218 -13.75 -15.27 1.49
N PRO A 219 -14.19 -15.81 2.63
CA PRO A 219 -13.31 -16.51 3.55
C PRO A 219 -12.67 -17.74 2.92
N GLY A 220 -11.41 -17.95 3.24
CA GLY A 220 -10.64 -19.12 2.82
C GLY A 220 -10.10 -19.07 1.39
N SER A 221 -10.84 -18.52 0.43
CA SER A 221 -10.37 -18.36 -0.95
C SER A 221 -9.64 -17.03 -1.18
N LEU A 222 -9.88 -16.03 -0.33
CA LEU A 222 -9.43 -14.64 -0.45
C LEU A 222 -9.85 -13.99 -1.78
N LYS A 223 -10.95 -14.48 -2.35
CA LYS A 223 -11.48 -13.99 -3.62
C LYS A 223 -12.32 -12.74 -3.38
N ASN A 224 -12.11 -11.72 -4.21
CA ASN A 224 -12.99 -10.56 -4.28
C ASN A 224 -14.37 -10.98 -4.79
N ILE A 225 -15.44 -10.57 -4.13
CA ILE A 225 -16.81 -10.98 -4.44
C ILE A 225 -17.75 -9.81 -4.74
N ASP A 226 -17.54 -8.68 -4.09
CA ASP A 226 -18.33 -7.47 -4.26
C ASP A 226 -17.55 -6.23 -3.83
N GLY A 227 -18.19 -5.07 -3.87
CA GLY A 227 -17.64 -3.80 -3.40
C GLY A 227 -18.66 -3.03 -2.59
N CYS A 228 -18.17 -2.13 -1.75
CA CYS A 228 -18.98 -1.21 -0.97
C CYS A 228 -18.37 0.19 -1.07
N LEU A 229 -19.23 1.21 -1.18
CA LEU A 229 -18.85 2.61 -1.03
C LEU A 229 -19.40 3.10 0.31
N ARG A 230 -18.52 3.68 1.13
CA ARG A 230 -18.92 4.31 2.39
C ARG A 230 -18.47 5.75 2.42
N GLU A 231 -19.32 6.61 2.91
CA GLU A 231 -19.08 8.04 3.03
C GLU A 231 -19.03 8.45 4.49
N TYR A 232 -18.07 9.30 4.80
CA TYR A 232 -17.84 9.79 6.15
C TYR A 232 -17.83 11.33 6.18
N SER A 233 -18.41 11.89 7.23
CA SER A 233 -18.36 13.32 7.49
C SER A 233 -16.93 13.75 7.86
N LEU A 234 -16.50 14.88 7.32
CA LEU A 234 -15.30 15.60 7.75
C LEU A 234 -15.65 16.91 8.48
N GLU A 235 -16.88 16.99 9.05
CA GLU A 235 -17.32 18.15 9.83
C GLU A 235 -16.69 18.09 11.23
N GLY A 236 -16.13 19.22 11.68
CA GLY A 236 -15.48 19.34 12.98
C GLY A 236 -13.98 19.07 12.95
N GLU A 237 -13.42 18.64 14.07
CA GLU A 237 -12.00 18.34 14.25
C GLU A 237 -11.78 16.85 14.57
N PRO A 238 -10.64 16.27 14.19
CA PRO A 238 -10.32 14.90 14.56
C PRO A 238 -10.40 14.63 16.05
N GLY A 239 -11.27 13.71 16.44
CA GLY A 239 -11.60 13.41 17.83
C GLY A 239 -12.98 13.89 18.28
N ASP A 240 -13.63 14.75 17.50
CA ASP A 240 -15.02 15.11 17.72
C ASP A 240 -15.95 13.98 17.26
N GLY A 241 -17.08 13.81 17.95
CA GLY A 241 -18.00 12.71 17.67
C GLY A 241 -18.69 12.79 16.30
N GLN A 242 -18.62 13.93 15.60
CA GLN A 242 -19.16 14.10 14.24
C GLN A 242 -18.11 13.80 13.16
N TYR A 243 -16.83 14.05 13.47
CA TYR A 243 -15.74 13.77 12.54
C TYR A 243 -15.62 12.26 12.31
N MET A 244 -15.62 11.84 11.04
CA MET A 244 -15.67 10.43 10.64
C MET A 244 -16.97 9.69 11.01
N SER A 245 -18.05 10.41 11.32
CA SER A 245 -19.37 9.76 11.39
C SER A 245 -19.81 9.30 10.00
N VAL A 246 -20.49 8.15 9.96
CA VAL A 246 -20.96 7.56 8.71
C VAL A 246 -22.16 8.34 8.18
N LEU A 247 -22.06 8.85 6.96
CA LEU A 247 -23.14 9.52 6.23
C LEU A 247 -23.97 8.52 5.43
N SER A 248 -23.30 7.66 4.67
CA SER A 248 -23.94 6.65 3.85
C SER A 248 -23.13 5.36 3.75
N THR A 249 -23.76 4.28 3.36
CA THR A 249 -23.12 3.00 3.03
C THR A 249 -23.92 2.29 1.95
N ASP A 250 -23.31 2.13 0.77
CA ASP A 250 -23.88 1.31 -0.30
C ASP A 250 -23.13 -0.04 -0.36
N TYR A 251 -23.75 -1.07 0.22
CA TYR A 251 -23.20 -2.44 0.24
C TYR A 251 -23.33 -3.18 -1.09
N ASN A 252 -24.01 -2.59 -2.07
CA ASN A 252 -24.17 -3.18 -3.41
C ASN A 252 -23.37 -2.43 -4.47
N PHE A 253 -22.50 -1.52 -4.04
CA PHE A 253 -21.71 -0.72 -4.94
C PHE A 253 -20.69 -1.59 -5.68
N LYS A 254 -20.76 -1.57 -7.03
CA LYS A 254 -19.86 -2.36 -7.89
C LYS A 254 -19.72 -3.83 -7.45
N SER A 255 -20.86 -4.51 -7.43
CA SER A 255 -20.97 -5.91 -6.96
C SER A 255 -20.32 -6.96 -7.89
N ASP A 256 -19.53 -6.53 -8.86
CA ASP A 256 -18.83 -7.39 -9.84
C ASP A 256 -17.55 -8.06 -9.29
N GLY A 257 -17.08 -7.67 -8.12
CA GLY A 257 -15.89 -8.24 -7.47
C GLY A 257 -14.58 -7.97 -8.17
N LEU A 258 -14.50 -6.97 -9.05
CA LEU A 258 -13.28 -6.67 -9.81
C LEU A 258 -12.19 -5.98 -8.99
N GLY A 259 -12.55 -5.37 -7.86
CA GLY A 259 -11.60 -4.75 -6.93
C GLY A 259 -10.89 -3.51 -7.47
N TYR A 260 -11.49 -2.79 -8.42
CA TYR A 260 -10.99 -1.46 -8.81
C TYR A 260 -11.04 -0.51 -7.63
N GLY A 261 -10.00 0.34 -7.52
CA GLY A 261 -9.84 1.27 -6.41
C GLY A 261 -9.07 0.71 -5.22
N SER A 262 -8.29 -0.36 -5.42
CA SER A 262 -7.28 -0.76 -4.43
C SER A 262 -6.23 0.33 -4.22
N THR A 263 -5.92 1.08 -5.29
CA THR A 263 -5.18 2.34 -5.28
C THR A 263 -5.85 3.31 -6.25
N MET A 264 -5.73 4.61 -6.00
CA MET A 264 -6.37 5.64 -6.83
C MET A 264 -5.41 6.79 -7.13
N PHE A 265 -5.72 7.50 -8.21
CA PHE A 265 -5.12 8.79 -8.54
C PHE A 265 -6.23 9.78 -8.85
N GLU A 266 -6.28 10.87 -8.09
CA GLU A 266 -7.23 11.95 -8.28
C GLU A 266 -6.66 12.97 -9.27
N ASP A 267 -7.23 13.03 -10.46
CA ASP A 267 -6.92 14.02 -11.49
C ASP A 267 -7.92 15.17 -11.39
N THR A 268 -7.60 16.15 -10.55
CA THR A 268 -8.46 17.32 -10.34
C THR A 268 -8.58 18.21 -11.57
N GLU A 269 -7.57 18.27 -12.44
CA GLU A 269 -7.59 19.05 -13.68
C GLU A 269 -8.43 18.36 -14.74
N GLY A 270 -8.28 17.05 -14.91
CA GLY A 270 -9.09 16.24 -15.82
C GLY A 270 -10.51 15.97 -15.32
N GLY A 271 -10.77 16.16 -14.03
CA GLY A 271 -12.06 15.95 -13.39
C GLY A 271 -12.44 14.48 -13.22
N HIS A 272 -11.45 13.60 -13.04
CA HIS A 272 -11.62 12.16 -12.92
C HIS A 272 -10.86 11.60 -11.72
N ILE A 273 -11.34 10.48 -11.18
CA ILE A 273 -10.56 9.62 -10.29
C ILE A 273 -10.19 8.36 -11.09
N TYR A 274 -8.91 8.08 -11.24
CA TYR A 274 -8.42 6.85 -11.84
C TYR A 274 -8.29 5.77 -10.76
N LEU A 275 -8.90 4.60 -11.04
CA LEU A 275 -9.00 3.49 -10.10
C LEU A 275 -8.20 2.31 -10.65
N TYR A 276 -7.18 1.91 -9.93
CA TYR A 276 -6.33 0.80 -10.35
C TYR A 276 -6.70 -0.48 -9.64
N THR A 277 -6.47 -1.59 -10.32
CA THR A 277 -6.56 -2.94 -9.75
C THR A 277 -5.53 -3.83 -10.42
N THR A 278 -5.29 -4.98 -9.83
CA THR A 278 -4.49 -6.03 -10.45
C THR A 278 -5.34 -7.26 -10.73
N LYS A 279 -5.13 -7.86 -11.91
CA LYS A 279 -5.73 -9.13 -12.27
C LYS A 279 -4.65 -10.15 -12.56
N GLN A 280 -4.74 -11.28 -11.91
CA GLN A 280 -3.86 -12.39 -12.20
C GLN A 280 -4.32 -13.11 -13.49
N VAL A 281 -3.44 -13.14 -14.48
CA VAL A 281 -3.62 -13.86 -15.73
C VAL A 281 -2.51 -14.91 -15.82
N ASN A 282 -2.86 -16.18 -15.70
CA ASN A 282 -1.91 -17.27 -15.49
C ASN A 282 -1.06 -17.05 -14.23
N LEU A 283 0.24 -16.85 -14.34
CA LEU A 283 1.16 -16.57 -13.23
C LEU A 283 1.62 -15.10 -13.21
N VAL A 284 1.02 -14.25 -14.03
CA VAL A 284 1.40 -12.85 -14.19
C VAL A 284 0.28 -11.96 -13.65
N SER A 285 0.62 -11.02 -12.78
CA SER A 285 -0.30 -9.99 -12.29
C SER A 285 -0.30 -8.81 -13.26
N ARG A 286 -1.47 -8.45 -13.80
CA ARG A 286 -1.65 -7.37 -14.78
C ARG A 286 -2.36 -6.20 -14.14
N VAL A 287 -1.90 -4.98 -14.42
CA VAL A 287 -2.53 -3.75 -13.94
C VAL A 287 -3.59 -3.29 -14.90
N LEU A 288 -4.78 -3.02 -14.37
CA LEU A 288 -5.94 -2.50 -15.09
C LEU A 288 -6.35 -1.16 -14.49
N VAL A 289 -7.04 -0.33 -15.29
CA VAL A 289 -7.52 0.96 -14.85
C VAL A 289 -8.96 1.21 -15.28
N ALA A 290 -9.73 1.80 -14.37
CA ALA A 290 -11.01 2.44 -14.63
C ALA A 290 -10.92 3.92 -14.25
N ARG A 291 -11.92 4.72 -14.61
CA ARG A 291 -12.06 6.09 -14.14
C ARG A 291 -13.51 6.43 -13.85
N THR A 292 -13.72 7.35 -12.95
CA THR A 292 -15.02 7.98 -12.69
C THR A 292 -15.33 9.03 -13.76
N GLU A 293 -16.60 9.37 -13.91
CA GLU A 293 -17.03 10.45 -14.80
C GLU A 293 -16.76 11.84 -14.20
N THR A 294 -16.78 11.93 -12.88
CA THR A 294 -16.47 13.15 -12.11
C THR A 294 -15.56 12.82 -10.93
N LEU A 295 -15.23 13.80 -10.08
CA LEU A 295 -14.47 13.57 -8.83
C LEU A 295 -15.30 12.90 -7.71
N ASP A 296 -16.48 12.40 -8.01
CA ASP A 296 -17.34 11.61 -7.12
C ASP A 296 -17.18 10.11 -7.44
N LEU A 297 -16.77 9.31 -6.45
CA LEU A 297 -16.69 7.84 -6.60
C LEU A 297 -18.04 7.21 -6.92
N GLY A 298 -19.14 7.83 -6.48
CA GLY A 298 -20.50 7.40 -6.79
C GLY A 298 -20.94 7.65 -8.24
N SER A 299 -20.21 8.50 -9.00
CA SER A 299 -20.52 8.78 -10.39
C SER A 299 -20.31 7.55 -11.29
N PRO A 300 -20.83 7.54 -12.53
CA PRO A 300 -20.60 6.44 -13.47
C PRO A 300 -19.12 6.19 -13.73
N TRP A 301 -18.76 4.93 -13.93
CA TRP A 301 -17.38 4.54 -14.24
C TRP A 301 -17.22 4.14 -15.70
N SER A 302 -16.05 4.39 -16.26
CA SER A 302 -15.58 3.87 -17.53
C SER A 302 -14.33 3.03 -17.31
N TYR A 303 -14.19 1.97 -18.08
CA TYR A 303 -13.09 1.00 -18.02
C TYR A 303 -12.23 1.15 -19.26
N TYR A 304 -10.91 1.19 -19.07
CA TYR A 304 -9.95 1.29 -20.17
C TYR A 304 -9.64 -0.09 -20.69
N ILE A 305 -10.16 -0.42 -21.85
CA ILE A 305 -10.05 -1.76 -22.42
C ILE A 305 -9.34 -1.75 -23.75
N ARG A 306 -8.71 -2.88 -24.06
CA ARG A 306 -8.10 -3.16 -25.35
C ARG A 306 -9.01 -4.08 -26.16
N ASP A 307 -9.37 -3.68 -27.35
CA ASP A 307 -10.18 -4.51 -28.26
C ASP A 307 -9.36 -5.62 -28.94
N LEU A 308 -10.02 -6.39 -29.83
CA LEU A 308 -9.36 -7.47 -30.58
C LEU A 308 -8.44 -6.98 -31.69
N SER A 309 -8.57 -5.72 -32.14
CA SER A 309 -7.65 -5.08 -33.08
C SER A 309 -6.36 -4.60 -32.40
N GLY A 310 -6.39 -4.47 -31.08
CA GLY A 310 -5.26 -4.00 -30.29
C GLY A 310 -5.38 -2.55 -29.85
N ASP A 311 -6.47 -1.87 -30.19
CA ASP A 311 -6.70 -0.48 -29.85
C ASP A 311 -7.34 -0.33 -28.48
N TYR A 312 -6.92 0.70 -27.74
CA TYR A 312 -7.48 1.01 -26.42
C TYR A 312 -8.57 2.07 -26.51
N HIS A 313 -9.62 1.88 -25.73
CA HIS A 313 -10.72 2.85 -25.60
C HIS A 313 -11.40 2.74 -24.23
N TRP A 314 -12.16 3.79 -23.89
CA TRP A 314 -13.00 3.80 -22.70
C TRP A 314 -14.40 3.25 -23.00
N GLN A 315 -14.87 2.31 -22.18
CA GLN A 315 -16.26 1.79 -22.24
C GLN A 315 -16.94 1.90 -20.88
N SER A 316 -18.24 2.12 -20.87
CA SER A 316 -19.04 2.20 -19.65
C SER A 316 -19.52 0.83 -19.13
N SER A 317 -19.55 -0.18 -20.00
CA SER A 317 -19.91 -1.54 -19.59
C SER A 317 -18.77 -2.20 -18.82
N VAL A 318 -19.12 -2.97 -17.80
CA VAL A 318 -18.16 -3.77 -17.03
C VAL A 318 -17.44 -4.75 -17.97
N PRO A 319 -16.09 -4.79 -17.96
CA PRO A 319 -15.36 -5.64 -18.89
C PRO A 319 -15.52 -7.12 -18.57
N SER A 320 -15.58 -7.93 -19.62
CA SER A 320 -15.51 -9.39 -19.51
C SER A 320 -14.12 -9.86 -19.04
N ASN A 321 -14.01 -11.11 -18.62
CA ASN A 321 -12.71 -11.68 -18.24
C ASN A 321 -11.70 -11.62 -19.41
N GLU A 322 -12.13 -11.93 -20.63
CA GLU A 322 -11.27 -11.90 -21.82
C GLU A 322 -10.81 -10.47 -22.15
N GLU A 323 -11.67 -9.47 -21.96
CA GLU A 323 -11.29 -8.06 -22.11
C GLU A 323 -10.24 -7.66 -21.08
N MET A 324 -10.45 -7.99 -19.81
CA MET A 324 -9.49 -7.69 -18.74
C MET A 324 -8.13 -8.37 -18.97
N GLU A 325 -8.11 -9.60 -19.46
CA GLU A 325 -6.85 -10.35 -19.71
C GLU A 325 -5.95 -9.67 -20.75
N ARG A 326 -6.51 -8.91 -21.68
CA ARG A 326 -5.74 -8.18 -22.71
C ARG A 326 -5.56 -6.69 -22.46
N SER A 327 -6.27 -6.10 -21.47
CA SER A 327 -6.39 -4.64 -21.28
C SER A 327 -5.43 -4.08 -20.22
N TYR A 328 -4.23 -4.60 -20.13
CA TYR A 328 -3.23 -4.15 -19.14
C TYR A 328 -2.52 -2.88 -19.59
N ILE A 329 -2.25 -1.99 -18.62
CA ILE A 329 -1.61 -0.68 -18.84
C ILE A 329 -0.08 -0.71 -18.65
N THR A 330 0.49 -1.86 -18.26
CA THR A 330 1.93 -2.14 -18.30
C THR A 330 2.16 -3.60 -18.65
N ALA A 331 3.22 -3.90 -19.38
CA ALA A 331 3.60 -5.27 -19.72
C ALA A 331 4.17 -6.05 -18.52
N GLU A 332 4.59 -5.34 -17.49
CA GLU A 332 5.23 -5.91 -16.31
C GLU A 332 4.22 -6.48 -15.32
N SER A 333 4.68 -7.49 -14.57
CA SER A 333 3.94 -8.03 -13.44
C SER A 333 4.27 -7.28 -12.17
N GLY A 334 3.25 -6.93 -11.39
CA GLY A 334 3.46 -6.26 -10.11
C GLY A 334 2.23 -6.28 -9.23
N SER A 335 2.36 -5.73 -8.03
CA SER A 335 1.27 -5.56 -7.07
C SER A 335 1.28 -4.15 -6.50
N MET A 336 0.14 -3.69 -6.01
CA MET A 336 -0.07 -2.37 -5.43
C MET A 336 0.44 -1.24 -6.35
N PRO A 337 -0.24 -1.02 -7.50
CA PRO A 337 0.17 -0.01 -8.49
C PRO A 337 -0.21 1.40 -8.01
N TRP A 338 0.73 2.11 -7.40
CA TRP A 338 0.55 3.50 -6.96
C TRP A 338 0.94 4.46 -8.06
N VAL A 339 -0.01 5.29 -8.48
CA VAL A 339 0.21 6.31 -9.51
C VAL A 339 0.20 7.70 -8.90
N PHE A 340 1.14 8.52 -9.33
CA PHE A 340 1.22 9.94 -8.98
C PHE A 340 1.75 10.73 -10.17
N GLU A 341 1.56 12.04 -10.15
CA GLU A 341 2.00 12.95 -11.20
C GLU A 341 3.10 13.87 -10.66
N LYS A 342 4.08 14.18 -11.51
CA LYS A 342 5.04 15.27 -11.29
C LYS A 342 5.47 15.88 -12.62
N ASP A 343 5.33 17.19 -12.71
CA ASP A 343 5.77 18.00 -13.87
C ASP A 343 5.21 17.50 -15.22
N GLY A 344 3.94 17.07 -15.23
CA GLY A 344 3.23 16.56 -16.40
C GLY A 344 3.58 15.12 -16.82
N VAL A 345 4.37 14.42 -16.01
CA VAL A 345 4.70 13.01 -16.20
C VAL A 345 4.03 12.18 -15.09
N TYR A 346 3.41 11.09 -15.49
CA TYR A 346 2.79 10.14 -14.56
C TYR A 346 3.77 9.02 -14.23
N TYR A 347 3.90 8.73 -12.96
CA TYR A 347 4.77 7.69 -12.44
C TYR A 347 3.94 6.61 -11.77
N MET A 348 4.34 5.35 -11.91
CA MET A 348 3.73 4.24 -11.21
C MET A 348 4.80 3.48 -10.41
N CYS A 349 4.59 3.37 -9.10
CA CYS A 349 5.41 2.51 -8.25
C CYS A 349 4.71 1.17 -8.06
N MET A 350 5.48 0.06 -8.15
CA MET A 350 4.98 -1.28 -7.90
C MET A 350 6.04 -2.15 -7.22
N GLU A 351 5.57 -3.05 -6.37
CA GLU A 351 6.32 -4.23 -5.95
C GLU A 351 6.31 -5.28 -7.06
N ALA A 352 7.47 -5.89 -7.36
CA ALA A 352 7.63 -6.82 -8.48
C ALA A 352 6.70 -8.04 -8.42
N PHE A 353 6.48 -8.59 -7.22
CA PHE A 353 5.59 -9.71 -6.95
C PHE A 353 4.97 -9.55 -5.57
N PRO A 354 3.81 -10.17 -5.31
CA PRO A 354 3.39 -10.41 -3.94
C PRO A 354 4.51 -11.11 -3.17
N PHE A 355 4.92 -10.57 -2.03
CA PHE A 355 6.09 -11.02 -1.25
C PHE A 355 7.45 -10.78 -1.94
N GLY A 356 7.51 -9.86 -2.90
CA GLY A 356 8.75 -9.39 -3.51
C GLY A 356 9.55 -8.47 -2.61
N ARG A 357 10.73 -8.08 -3.07
CA ARG A 357 11.60 -7.13 -2.37
C ARG A 357 11.94 -5.92 -3.23
N ASP A 358 11.81 -6.05 -4.53
CA ASP A 358 12.21 -5.04 -5.50
C ASP A 358 11.03 -4.10 -5.77
N ILE A 359 11.28 -2.81 -5.59
CA ILE A 359 10.34 -1.74 -5.85
C ILE A 359 10.77 -1.03 -7.12
N TYR A 360 9.87 -0.99 -8.08
CA TYR A 360 10.11 -0.42 -9.40
C TYR A 360 9.31 0.86 -9.60
N LEU A 361 9.89 1.77 -10.35
CA LEU A 361 9.27 2.97 -10.89
C LEU A 361 9.08 2.81 -12.40
N PHE A 362 7.95 3.27 -12.89
CA PHE A 362 7.58 3.32 -14.30
C PHE A 362 7.11 4.73 -14.63
N ARG A 363 7.10 5.12 -15.89
CA ARG A 363 6.56 6.41 -16.32
C ARG A 363 5.62 6.29 -17.49
N SER A 364 4.74 7.28 -17.63
CA SER A 364 3.77 7.43 -18.71
C SER A 364 3.44 8.90 -18.97
N GLN A 365 2.89 9.19 -20.13
CA GLN A 365 2.34 10.52 -20.47
C GLN A 365 0.86 10.68 -20.03
N THR A 366 0.24 9.61 -19.56
CA THR A 366 -1.16 9.62 -19.13
C THR A 366 -1.34 8.77 -17.85
N PRO A 367 -2.32 9.07 -16.99
CA PRO A 367 -2.59 8.26 -15.80
C PRO A 367 -3.14 6.85 -16.13
N TYR A 368 -3.52 6.61 -17.36
CA TYR A 368 -4.03 5.31 -17.82
C TYR A 368 -3.03 4.55 -18.71
N GLY A 369 -1.76 4.99 -18.73
CA GLY A 369 -0.67 4.27 -19.41
C GLY A 369 -0.58 4.54 -20.92
N PRO A 370 0.24 3.77 -21.67
CA PRO A 370 1.03 2.66 -21.14
C PRO A 370 2.15 3.14 -20.21
N PHE A 371 2.35 2.42 -19.12
CA PHE A 371 3.49 2.64 -18.24
C PHE A 371 4.68 1.81 -18.71
N THR A 372 5.79 2.46 -18.97
CA THR A 372 7.03 1.91 -19.55
C THR A 372 8.26 2.28 -18.71
N ASP A 373 9.44 2.04 -19.25
CA ASP A 373 10.73 2.46 -18.66
C ASP A 373 10.92 1.95 -17.22
N ARG A 374 10.60 0.66 -17.02
CA ARG A 374 10.78 0.01 -15.72
C ARG A 374 12.18 0.21 -15.17
N THR A 375 12.29 0.88 -14.04
CA THR A 375 13.55 1.16 -13.37
C THR A 375 13.49 0.70 -11.92
N LEU A 376 14.51 -0.04 -11.44
CA LEU A 376 14.60 -0.42 -10.04
C LEU A 376 14.81 0.86 -9.20
N LEU A 377 13.93 1.09 -8.24
CA LEU A 377 14.05 2.19 -7.31
C LEU A 377 14.90 1.77 -6.10
N PHE A 378 14.51 0.71 -5.42
CA PHE A 378 15.28 0.09 -4.35
C PHE A 378 14.81 -1.34 -4.07
N THR A 379 15.65 -2.09 -3.33
CA THR A 379 15.35 -3.43 -2.84
C THR A 379 15.18 -3.40 -1.32
N LEU A 380 14.06 -3.93 -0.83
CA LEU A 380 13.82 -4.10 0.61
C LEU A 380 14.87 -5.06 1.23
N PRO A 381 15.22 -4.88 2.51
CA PRO A 381 16.20 -5.76 3.17
C PRO A 381 15.72 -7.22 3.17
N ALA A 382 16.68 -8.16 3.14
CA ALA A 382 16.36 -9.59 3.05
C ALA A 382 15.63 -10.13 4.28
N THR A 383 15.86 -9.53 5.44
CA THR A 383 15.33 -9.97 6.74
C THR A 383 15.04 -8.79 7.66
N LEU A 384 14.19 -8.99 8.67
CA LEU A 384 13.95 -7.99 9.71
C LEU A 384 15.16 -7.70 10.58
N ASP A 385 16.17 -8.56 10.64
CA ASP A 385 17.39 -8.30 11.41
C ASP A 385 18.12 -7.05 10.90
N LYS A 386 18.02 -6.74 9.61
CA LYS A 386 18.47 -5.47 9.03
C LYS A 386 17.69 -4.26 9.57
N LEU A 387 16.51 -4.50 10.09
CA LEU A 387 15.64 -3.50 10.71
C LEU A 387 15.60 -3.63 12.25
N GLY A 388 16.36 -4.58 12.82
CA GLY A 388 16.47 -4.80 14.27
C GLY A 388 15.69 -6.00 14.80
N SER A 389 15.30 -6.95 13.94
CA SER A 389 14.68 -8.23 14.33
C SER A 389 15.47 -9.41 13.73
N PRO A 390 15.65 -10.53 14.46
CA PRO A 390 16.39 -11.71 13.99
C PRO A 390 15.56 -12.67 13.12
N TYR A 391 14.30 -12.35 12.81
CA TYR A 391 13.40 -13.29 12.14
C TYR A 391 13.41 -13.11 10.63
N HIS A 392 13.29 -14.22 9.91
CA HIS A 392 12.96 -14.22 8.50
C HIS A 392 11.48 -13.91 8.31
N GLN A 393 11.17 -13.04 7.34
CA GLN A 393 9.82 -12.65 6.98
C GLN A 393 9.71 -12.52 5.46
N ARG A 394 8.49 -12.33 5.03
CA ARG A 394 8.15 -11.91 3.67
C ARG A 394 7.65 -10.47 3.73
N TRP A 395 8.08 -9.67 2.78
CA TRP A 395 7.53 -8.35 2.56
C TRP A 395 6.33 -8.45 1.62
N TYR A 396 5.34 -7.61 1.81
CA TYR A 396 4.19 -7.52 0.94
C TYR A 396 3.47 -6.19 1.12
N MET A 397 2.66 -5.81 0.11
CA MET A 397 1.84 -4.60 0.10
C MET A 397 2.68 -3.34 0.31
N ILE A 398 3.51 -3.03 -0.69
CA ILE A 398 4.16 -1.71 -0.74
C ILE A 398 3.09 -0.63 -0.92
N ASN A 399 3.07 0.35 -0.05
CA ASN A 399 2.15 1.48 -0.13
C ASN A 399 2.94 2.78 -0.22
N LEU A 400 2.51 3.65 -1.14
CA LEU A 400 3.02 5.01 -1.27
C LEU A 400 2.14 5.96 -0.44
N HIS A 401 2.77 6.89 0.25
CA HIS A 401 2.11 7.86 1.14
C HIS A 401 2.46 9.30 0.78
N PRO A 402 1.90 9.87 -0.31
CA PRO A 402 2.22 11.24 -0.72
C PRO A 402 1.90 12.28 0.36
N ALA A 403 0.84 12.04 1.14
CA ALA A 403 0.42 12.92 2.23
C ALA A 403 1.45 13.05 3.37
N LEU A 404 2.44 12.16 3.44
CA LEU A 404 3.50 12.16 4.45
C LEU A 404 4.82 12.74 3.93
N SER A 405 4.89 13.15 2.67
CA SER A 405 6.10 13.74 2.08
C SER A 405 6.40 15.11 2.69
N ARG A 406 7.66 15.36 3.03
CA ARG A 406 8.14 16.62 3.62
C ARG A 406 8.92 17.49 2.64
N GLN A 407 9.72 16.87 1.78
CA GLN A 407 10.67 17.53 0.89
C GLN A 407 10.65 16.92 -0.52
N GLY A 408 9.50 16.53 -1.03
CA GLY A 408 9.40 15.88 -2.33
C GLY A 408 9.97 14.46 -2.37
N GLU A 409 10.24 13.86 -1.20
CA GLU A 409 10.57 12.46 -1.11
C GLU A 409 9.36 11.57 -1.45
N LEU A 410 9.62 10.34 -1.88
CA LEU A 410 8.63 9.29 -1.87
C LEU A 410 8.64 8.61 -0.50
N VAL A 411 7.48 8.53 0.13
CA VAL A 411 7.31 7.86 1.42
C VAL A 411 6.60 6.55 1.21
N PHE A 412 7.24 5.46 1.60
CA PHE A 412 6.71 4.12 1.45
C PHE A 412 6.50 3.45 2.80
N SER A 413 5.46 2.62 2.91
CA SER A 413 5.42 1.55 3.89
C SER A 413 5.34 0.19 3.20
N THR A 414 5.80 -0.82 3.89
CA THR A 414 5.58 -2.22 3.52
C THR A 414 5.31 -3.03 4.77
N ASN A 415 4.51 -4.08 4.65
CA ASN A 415 4.21 -4.96 5.75
C ASN A 415 5.16 -6.16 5.77
N SER A 416 5.39 -6.70 6.94
CA SER A 416 6.08 -7.96 7.11
C SER A 416 5.10 -9.07 7.50
N ASP A 417 5.29 -10.25 6.92
CA ASP A 417 4.47 -11.43 7.21
C ASP A 417 5.38 -12.59 7.64
N PRO A 418 5.11 -13.25 8.76
CA PRO A 418 5.84 -14.47 9.11
C PRO A 418 5.46 -15.61 8.17
N ALA A 419 6.36 -16.54 7.94
CA ALA A 419 6.09 -17.71 7.10
C ALA A 419 4.92 -18.56 7.60
N ASN A 420 4.63 -18.49 8.90
CA ASN A 420 3.51 -19.15 9.55
C ASN A 420 2.73 -18.11 10.37
N PHE A 421 1.43 -17.98 10.11
CA PHE A 421 0.54 -17.04 10.79
C PHE A 421 0.65 -17.07 12.32
N TRP A 422 0.83 -18.26 12.93
CA TRP A 422 0.94 -18.40 14.37
C TRP A 422 2.23 -17.84 14.97
N ASP A 423 3.22 -17.53 14.13
CA ASP A 423 4.44 -16.86 14.56
C ASP A 423 4.22 -15.38 14.92
N ASN A 424 3.04 -14.84 14.61
CA ASN A 424 2.59 -13.56 15.11
C ASN A 424 2.35 -13.49 16.61
N PHE A 425 2.36 -14.62 17.32
CA PHE A 425 1.94 -14.69 18.73
C PHE A 425 2.97 -15.39 19.62
N ASN A 426 2.96 -15.01 20.91
CA ASN A 426 3.62 -15.70 22.03
C ASN A 426 5.12 -15.96 21.87
N ARG A 427 5.81 -15.23 20.99
CA ARG A 427 7.26 -15.33 20.80
C ARG A 427 7.91 -13.98 21.04
N VAL A 428 9.17 -14.00 21.47
CA VAL A 428 10.01 -12.80 21.48
C VAL A 428 10.06 -12.21 20.06
N GLY A 429 9.71 -10.94 19.91
CA GLY A 429 9.66 -10.25 18.63
C GLY A 429 8.44 -10.57 17.74
N SER A 430 7.47 -11.36 18.20
CA SER A 430 6.30 -11.70 17.37
C SER A 430 5.45 -10.49 16.95
N ALA A 431 5.45 -9.42 17.74
CA ALA A 431 4.76 -8.17 17.38
C ALA A 431 5.54 -7.27 16.41
N ASP A 432 6.71 -7.70 15.97
CA ASP A 432 7.43 -7.03 14.88
C ASP A 432 7.02 -7.56 13.50
N PHE A 433 6.26 -8.64 13.46
CA PHE A 433 5.52 -9.06 12.28
C PHE A 433 4.16 -8.39 12.19
N TYR A 434 3.62 -8.36 10.96
CA TYR A 434 2.28 -7.88 10.65
C TYR A 434 2.05 -6.42 11.04
N ARG A 435 3.06 -5.59 10.84
CA ARG A 435 3.00 -4.14 11.00
C ARG A 435 3.78 -3.44 9.90
N PRO A 436 3.47 -2.18 9.58
CA PRO A 436 4.20 -1.43 8.57
C PRO A 436 5.62 -1.08 9.03
N TYR A 437 6.52 -1.03 8.06
CA TYR A 437 7.86 -0.46 8.13
C TYR A 437 7.97 0.65 7.10
N PHE A 438 8.54 1.79 7.50
CA PHE A 438 8.52 3.00 6.70
C PHE A 438 9.89 3.32 6.12
N PHE A 439 9.87 3.75 4.85
CA PHE A 439 11.04 4.13 4.08
C PHE A 439 10.79 5.47 3.38
N ARG A 440 11.84 6.29 3.28
CA ARG A 440 11.84 7.53 2.52
C ARG A 440 12.89 7.47 1.44
N VAL A 441 12.49 7.80 0.22
CA VAL A 441 13.34 7.73 -0.98
C VAL A 441 13.52 9.14 -1.51
N TYR A 442 14.75 9.61 -1.52
CA TYR A 442 15.14 10.92 -2.02
C TYR A 442 15.84 10.80 -3.37
N ASN A 443 15.83 11.88 -4.12
CA ASN A 443 16.48 11.99 -5.42
C ASN A 443 15.91 11.03 -6.49
N TRP A 444 14.68 10.59 -6.28
CA TRP A 444 13.99 9.65 -7.15
C TRP A 444 13.70 10.24 -8.54
N GLU A 445 13.60 11.56 -8.65
CA GLU A 445 13.36 12.27 -9.91
C GLU A 445 14.47 12.03 -10.94
N HIS A 446 15.66 11.69 -10.47
CA HIS A 446 16.85 11.49 -11.29
C HIS A 446 17.07 10.06 -11.76
N VAL A 447 16.15 9.12 -11.45
CA VAL A 447 16.35 7.70 -11.82
C VAL A 447 16.35 7.46 -13.32
N TYR A 448 15.82 8.40 -14.09
CA TYR A 448 15.75 8.35 -15.55
C TYR A 448 16.75 9.27 -16.26
N ASP A 449 17.59 10.00 -15.53
CA ASP A 449 18.61 10.83 -16.14
C ASP A 449 19.61 9.93 -16.88
N SER A 450 19.96 10.29 -18.11
CA SER A 450 21.03 9.61 -18.84
C SER A 450 22.38 10.03 -18.29
N ASP A 451 23.38 9.17 -18.39
CA ASP A 451 24.76 9.53 -18.03
C ASP A 451 25.33 10.60 -18.97
N ASP A 452 24.68 10.86 -20.09
CA ASP A 452 25.08 11.86 -21.10
C ASP A 452 24.61 13.29 -20.83
N ASP A 453 23.65 13.50 -19.89
CA ASP A 453 23.05 14.83 -19.64
C ASP A 453 23.86 15.74 -18.71
N SER A 454 25.10 15.34 -18.32
CA SER A 454 25.98 16.14 -17.48
C SER A 454 26.88 17.10 -18.28
N GLY A 455 26.31 18.00 -19.08
CA GLY A 455 27.18 19.03 -19.62
C GLY A 455 26.80 19.72 -20.93
N THR A 456 25.74 20.51 -20.95
CA THR A 456 25.73 21.73 -21.80
C THR A 456 24.90 22.82 -21.12
N GLY A 457 25.37 23.29 -19.97
CA GLY A 457 25.05 24.63 -19.53
C GLY A 457 25.94 25.59 -20.31
N THR A 458 25.52 26.02 -21.46
CA THR A 458 26.12 27.18 -22.12
C THR A 458 25.80 28.40 -21.29
N GLU A 459 26.83 28.92 -20.61
CA GLU A 459 26.83 30.30 -20.17
C GLU A 459 26.68 31.21 -21.41
N GLU A 460 25.63 31.99 -21.47
CA GLU A 460 25.56 33.28 -22.12
C GLU A 460 25.16 34.38 -21.15
#